data_680f3dfb9b636f4e2674ca55410b1647
#
_entry.id   680f3dfb9b636f4e2674ca55410b1647
#
_cell.length_a   1.000
_cell.length_b   1.000
_cell.length_c   1.000
_cell.angle_alpha   90.00
_cell.angle_beta   90.00
_cell.angle_gamma   90.00
#
_symmetry.space_group_name_H-M   'P 1'
#
loop_
_entity.id
_entity.type
_entity.pdbx_description
1 polymer ?
#
loop_
_entity_poly.entity_id
_entity_poly.type
_entity_poly.pdbx_seq_one_letter_code
_entity_poly.pdbx_strand_id
1 'polypeptide(L)'
;RDLLRQNGLPYVRTSGKQLLILPVYKRSPAASPVLWDEDNPWLRAWSNRSVESYMIPLTVPAGDLADNSLLNAEQVVQGDLNAAENLAKRYEAEGILVVKMTRNGASFAVDAMAMDEATASEIRNFSFTLPLKKNTATTYANAVKKVVAHLENVWKRDQMVQFNEVTPLVAMVPVSTVKQWTVIQKRLDRIPLISSYNLQAARAGVLQLTLFFAENLDRLQKEMTKRMLK
;
A
#
# COMPACT_ATOMS: atom_id res chain seq x y z
N ARG A 1 12.26 14.98 0.70
CA ARG A 1 12.78 13.76 0.05
C ARG A 1 14.24 13.92 -0.34
N ASP A 2 14.61 14.98 -1.05
CA ASP A 2 15.97 15.17 -1.55
C ASP A 2 17.00 15.29 -0.42
N LEU A 3 16.68 15.99 0.67
CA LEU A 3 17.52 16.06 1.86
C LEU A 3 17.72 14.69 2.54
N LEU A 4 16.67 13.86 2.61
CA LEU A 4 16.76 12.50 3.18
C LEU A 4 17.65 11.61 2.29
N ARG A 5 17.48 11.70 0.98
CA ARG A 5 18.30 10.97 0.01
C ARG A 5 19.78 11.38 0.10
N GLN A 6 20.07 12.68 0.17
CA GLN A 6 21.44 13.19 0.28
C GLN A 6 22.15 12.76 1.56
N ASN A 7 21.39 12.53 2.64
CA ASN A 7 21.92 12.06 3.91
C ASN A 7 21.82 10.53 4.09
N GLY A 8 21.47 9.77 3.04
CA GLY A 8 21.33 8.32 3.13
C GLY A 8 20.22 7.85 4.06
N LEU A 9 19.29 8.73 4.43
CA LEU A 9 18.19 8.41 5.33
C LEU A 9 17.05 7.71 4.58
N PRO A 10 16.43 6.68 5.16
CA PRO A 10 15.33 5.98 4.54
C PRO A 10 14.14 6.93 4.30
N TYR A 11 13.54 6.83 3.13
CA TYR A 11 12.36 7.63 2.77
C TYR A 11 11.37 6.82 1.93
N VAL A 12 10.13 7.27 1.95
CA VAL A 12 9.03 6.65 1.22
C VAL A 12 8.95 7.20 -0.20
N ARG A 13 8.84 6.31 -1.20
CA ARG A 13 8.83 6.66 -2.63
C ARG A 13 7.55 7.36 -3.08
N THR A 14 6.41 6.77 -2.75
CA THR A 14 5.08 7.18 -3.23
C THR A 14 4.07 7.13 -2.08
N SER A 15 2.92 7.76 -2.25
CA SER A 15 1.74 7.45 -1.45
C SER A 15 1.29 6.01 -1.74
N GLY A 16 0.71 5.35 -0.77
CA GLY A 16 0.07 4.04 -0.98
C GLY A 16 -1.08 4.15 -1.98
N LYS A 17 -1.46 3.03 -2.58
CA LYS A 17 -2.68 2.90 -3.37
C LYS A 17 -3.90 3.11 -2.49
N GLN A 18 -4.96 3.67 -3.05
CA GLN A 18 -6.22 3.81 -2.33
C GLN A 18 -6.88 2.45 -2.14
N LEU A 19 -7.12 2.07 -0.88
CA LEU A 19 -7.74 0.81 -0.53
C LEU A 19 -9.20 1.03 -0.10
N LEU A 20 -10.10 0.24 -0.68
CA LEU A 20 -11.48 0.11 -0.21
C LEU A 20 -11.53 -0.88 0.95
N ILE A 21 -12.02 -0.44 2.09
CA ILE A 21 -12.17 -1.29 3.29
C ILE A 21 -13.60 -1.79 3.37
N LEU A 22 -13.78 -3.11 3.41
CA LEU A 22 -15.07 -3.78 3.58
C LEU A 22 -15.16 -4.38 4.99
N PRO A 23 -15.80 -3.68 5.95
CA PRO A 23 -15.83 -4.10 7.35
C PRO A 23 -16.98 -5.08 7.62
N VAL A 24 -16.75 -6.36 7.38
CA VAL A 24 -17.72 -7.43 7.65
C VAL A 24 -17.75 -7.77 9.14
N TYR A 25 -18.92 -7.86 9.73
CA TYR A 25 -19.11 -8.22 11.12
C TYR A 25 -19.94 -9.49 11.30
N LYS A 26 -19.51 -10.37 12.22
CA LYS A 26 -20.27 -11.54 12.67
C LYS A 26 -20.45 -11.51 14.19
N ARG A 27 -21.68 -11.55 14.66
CA ARG A 27 -22.00 -11.57 16.11
C ARG A 27 -21.58 -12.86 16.81
N SER A 28 -21.42 -13.94 16.06
CA SER A 28 -20.84 -15.22 16.48
C SER A 28 -20.30 -15.97 15.26
N PRO A 29 -19.51 -17.04 15.42
CA PRO A 29 -19.05 -17.85 14.28
C PRO A 29 -20.19 -18.41 13.42
N ALA A 30 -21.32 -18.75 14.02
CA ALA A 30 -22.50 -19.29 13.34
C ALA A 30 -23.48 -18.22 12.80
N ALA A 31 -23.31 -16.94 13.18
CA ALA A 31 -24.19 -15.87 12.72
C ALA A 31 -23.94 -15.52 11.26
N SER A 32 -24.98 -15.06 10.55
CA SER A 32 -24.84 -14.45 9.22
C SER A 32 -23.93 -13.22 9.28
N PRO A 33 -23.12 -12.99 8.24
CA PRO A 33 -22.31 -11.79 8.13
C PRO A 33 -23.19 -10.57 7.88
N VAL A 34 -22.82 -9.43 8.44
CA VAL A 34 -23.43 -8.12 8.13
C VAL A 34 -22.36 -7.17 7.62
N LEU A 35 -22.73 -6.30 6.68
CA LEU A 35 -21.83 -5.32 6.06
C LEU A 35 -22.39 -3.91 6.20
N TRP A 36 -23.55 -3.61 5.62
CA TRP A 36 -24.15 -2.28 5.55
C TRP A 36 -25.20 -1.98 6.62
N ASP A 37 -25.51 -2.97 7.47
CA ASP A 37 -26.57 -2.84 8.46
C ASP A 37 -26.27 -1.71 9.46
N GLU A 38 -27.31 -0.93 9.82
CA GLU A 38 -27.20 0.19 10.77
C GLU A 38 -26.64 -0.25 12.12
N ASP A 39 -26.84 -1.49 12.53
CA ASP A 39 -26.34 -2.04 13.78
C ASP A 39 -24.97 -2.74 13.64
N ASN A 40 -24.26 -2.56 12.52
CA ASN A 40 -22.90 -3.01 12.37
C ASN A 40 -21.91 -2.11 13.15
N PRO A 41 -21.49 -2.50 14.36
CA PRO A 41 -20.59 -1.69 15.18
C PRO A 41 -19.20 -1.62 14.61
N TRP A 42 -18.82 -2.59 13.77
CA TRP A 42 -17.53 -2.63 13.11
C TRP A 42 -17.44 -1.61 11.98
N LEU A 43 -18.47 -1.48 11.14
CA LEU A 43 -18.58 -0.42 10.14
C LEU A 43 -18.50 0.96 10.79
N ARG A 44 -19.28 1.18 11.88
CA ARG A 44 -19.23 2.45 12.63
C ARG A 44 -17.84 2.77 13.17
N ALA A 45 -17.10 1.79 13.66
CA ALA A 45 -15.75 2.01 14.16
C ALA A 45 -14.79 2.43 13.04
N TRP A 46 -14.94 1.88 11.84
CA TRP A 46 -14.17 2.26 10.67
C TRP A 46 -14.55 3.66 10.16
N SER A 47 -15.82 4.00 10.14
CA SER A 47 -16.32 5.32 9.70
C SER A 47 -15.92 6.43 10.67
N ASN A 48 -15.90 6.14 11.98
CA ASN A 48 -15.55 7.10 13.02
C ASN A 48 -14.04 7.15 13.34
N ARG A 49 -13.19 6.46 12.56
CA ARG A 49 -11.75 6.55 12.78
C ARG A 49 -11.26 7.97 12.59
N SER A 50 -10.32 8.42 13.42
CA SER A 50 -9.64 9.68 13.17
C SER A 50 -8.89 9.57 11.83
N VAL A 51 -9.21 10.47 10.92
CA VAL A 51 -8.52 10.61 9.63
C VAL A 51 -7.23 11.38 9.88
N GLU A 52 -6.32 10.78 10.66
CA GLU A 52 -4.94 11.21 10.67
C GLU A 52 -4.33 10.84 9.32
N SER A 53 -3.35 11.61 8.90
CA SER A 53 -2.64 11.46 7.62
C SER A 53 -2.04 10.06 7.49
N TYR A 54 -2.83 9.08 7.05
CA TYR A 54 -2.33 7.73 6.79
C TYR A 54 -1.46 7.71 5.53
N MET A 55 -0.40 6.92 5.56
CA MET A 55 0.47 6.73 4.40
C MET A 55 -0.22 5.97 3.28
N ILE A 56 -1.22 5.15 3.63
CA ILE A 56 -2.10 4.45 2.69
C ILE A 56 -3.47 5.12 2.78
N PRO A 57 -3.99 5.68 1.68
CA PRO A 57 -5.35 6.18 1.64
C PRO A 57 -6.36 5.03 1.83
N LEU A 58 -7.20 5.12 2.87
CA LEU A 58 -8.21 4.12 3.18
C LEU A 58 -9.59 4.73 3.01
N THR A 59 -10.41 4.14 2.17
CA THR A 59 -11.80 4.54 1.94
C THR A 59 -12.74 3.49 2.52
N VAL A 60 -13.71 3.91 3.30
CA VAL A 60 -14.81 3.07 3.80
C VAL A 60 -16.07 3.49 3.06
N PRO A 61 -16.77 2.58 2.37
CA PRO A 61 -18.02 2.91 1.70
C PRO A 61 -19.07 3.45 2.68
N ALA A 62 -19.95 4.28 2.17
CA ALA A 62 -21.00 4.89 2.97
C ALA A 62 -22.07 3.89 3.43
N GLY A 63 -22.22 2.76 2.72
CA GLY A 63 -23.25 1.77 2.97
C GLY A 63 -24.64 2.24 2.55
N ASP A 64 -24.72 3.13 1.57
CA ASP A 64 -25.99 3.64 1.03
C ASP A 64 -26.70 2.59 0.15
N LEU A 65 -27.89 2.93 -0.36
CA LEU A 65 -28.66 2.04 -1.23
C LEU A 65 -27.89 1.59 -2.48
N ALA A 66 -27.03 2.46 -3.02
CA ALA A 66 -26.24 2.13 -4.19
C ALA A 66 -25.11 1.13 -3.84
N ASP A 67 -24.44 1.30 -2.69
CA ASP A 67 -23.46 0.33 -2.20
C ASP A 67 -24.09 -1.04 -1.95
N ASN A 68 -25.28 -1.05 -1.29
CA ASN A 68 -26.01 -2.27 -0.98
C ASN A 68 -26.51 -3.01 -2.24
N SER A 69 -26.83 -2.26 -3.32
CA SER A 69 -27.19 -2.85 -4.60
C SER A 69 -26.02 -3.46 -5.36
N LEU A 70 -24.80 -2.98 -5.13
CA LEU A 70 -23.60 -3.46 -5.79
C LEU A 70 -22.98 -4.68 -5.08
N LEU A 71 -23.00 -4.70 -3.74
CA LEU A 71 -22.31 -5.70 -2.96
C LEU A 71 -22.97 -5.92 -1.61
N ASN A 72 -23.27 -7.16 -1.27
CA ASN A 72 -23.79 -7.56 0.04
C ASN A 72 -22.76 -8.37 0.86
N ALA A 73 -23.05 -8.60 2.13
CA ALA A 73 -22.14 -9.27 3.05
C ALA A 73 -21.82 -10.72 2.66
N GLU A 74 -22.78 -11.45 2.08
CA GLU A 74 -22.60 -12.83 1.67
C GLU A 74 -21.67 -12.93 0.45
N GLN A 75 -21.86 -12.05 -0.54
CA GLN A 75 -20.98 -11.95 -1.71
C GLN A 75 -19.52 -11.66 -1.30
N VAL A 76 -19.32 -10.76 -0.32
CA VAL A 76 -17.97 -10.48 0.22
C VAL A 76 -17.36 -11.73 0.84
N VAL A 77 -18.11 -12.48 1.64
CA VAL A 77 -17.61 -13.68 2.31
C VAL A 77 -17.36 -14.82 1.32
N GLN A 78 -18.15 -14.90 0.24
CA GLN A 78 -17.97 -15.86 -0.86
C GLN A 78 -16.83 -15.48 -1.81
N GLY A 79 -16.32 -14.25 -1.73
CA GLY A 79 -15.23 -13.77 -2.59
C GLY A 79 -15.69 -13.34 -3.99
N ASP A 80 -16.90 -12.78 -4.12
CA ASP A 80 -17.40 -12.23 -5.38
C ASP A 80 -16.59 -10.99 -5.80
N LEU A 81 -15.49 -11.24 -6.49
CA LEU A 81 -14.57 -10.20 -6.93
C LEU A 81 -15.22 -9.21 -7.90
N ASN A 82 -16.09 -9.68 -8.80
CA ASN A 82 -16.74 -8.81 -9.80
C ASN A 82 -17.64 -7.76 -9.12
N ALA A 83 -18.44 -8.18 -8.15
CA ALA A 83 -19.30 -7.27 -7.38
C ALA A 83 -18.46 -6.27 -6.57
N ALA A 84 -17.37 -6.74 -5.95
CA ALA A 84 -16.45 -5.92 -5.18
C ALA A 84 -15.70 -4.89 -6.05
N GLU A 85 -15.25 -5.27 -7.26
CA GLU A 85 -14.62 -4.36 -8.22
C GLU A 85 -15.57 -3.25 -8.70
N ASN A 86 -16.85 -3.54 -8.89
CA ASN A 86 -17.83 -2.52 -9.25
C ASN A 86 -18.00 -1.48 -8.13
N LEU A 87 -17.97 -1.94 -6.87
CA LEU A 87 -17.97 -1.03 -5.74
C LEU A 87 -16.64 -0.25 -5.64
N ALA A 88 -15.49 -0.88 -5.86
CA ALA A 88 -14.20 -0.22 -5.86
C ALA A 88 -14.10 0.89 -6.93
N LYS A 89 -14.62 0.66 -8.13
CA LYS A 89 -14.70 1.67 -9.20
C LYS A 89 -15.51 2.89 -8.76
N ARG A 90 -16.62 2.71 -8.05
CA ARG A 90 -17.43 3.81 -7.52
C ARG A 90 -16.64 4.72 -6.58
N TYR A 91 -15.73 4.14 -5.81
CA TYR A 91 -14.89 4.85 -4.84
C TYR A 91 -13.47 5.16 -5.34
N GLU A 92 -13.19 4.94 -6.63
CA GLU A 92 -11.88 5.15 -7.25
C GLU A 92 -10.75 4.43 -6.50
N ALA A 93 -11.05 3.28 -5.90
CA ALA A 93 -10.10 2.49 -5.15
C ALA A 93 -9.32 1.53 -6.08
N GLU A 94 -8.03 1.38 -5.79
CA GLU A 94 -7.10 0.56 -6.58
C GLU A 94 -6.93 -0.86 -5.99
N GLY A 95 -7.44 -1.09 -4.78
CA GLY A 95 -7.40 -2.39 -4.13
C GLY A 95 -8.52 -2.53 -3.11
N ILE A 96 -8.87 -3.78 -2.76
CA ILE A 96 -9.99 -4.12 -1.89
C ILE A 96 -9.50 -4.97 -0.72
N LEU A 97 -9.75 -4.51 0.49
CA LEU A 97 -9.44 -5.22 1.72
C LEU A 97 -10.71 -5.53 2.51
N VAL A 98 -11.03 -6.81 2.63
CA VAL A 98 -12.06 -7.30 3.54
C VAL A 98 -11.48 -7.40 4.95
N VAL A 99 -12.10 -6.73 5.90
CA VAL A 99 -11.71 -6.82 7.30
C VAL A 99 -12.89 -7.41 8.08
N LYS A 100 -12.85 -8.73 8.25
CA LYS A 100 -13.90 -9.47 8.95
C LYS A 100 -13.60 -9.49 10.43
N MET A 101 -14.58 -9.08 11.26
CA MET A 101 -14.52 -9.21 12.70
C MET A 101 -15.60 -10.18 13.17
N THR A 102 -15.20 -11.22 13.89
CA THR A 102 -16.10 -12.23 14.46
C THR A 102 -16.02 -12.20 15.98
N ARG A 103 -17.15 -12.03 16.66
CA ARG A 103 -17.20 -12.18 18.12
C ARG A 103 -17.17 -13.67 18.47
N ASN A 104 -16.22 -14.04 19.33
CA ASN A 104 -16.08 -15.41 19.82
C ASN A 104 -16.03 -15.39 21.37
N GLY A 105 -17.20 -15.50 21.99
CA GLY A 105 -17.33 -15.42 23.44
C GLY A 105 -16.78 -14.11 24.01
N ALA A 106 -15.71 -14.21 24.80
CA ALA A 106 -15.04 -13.07 25.43
C ALA A 106 -13.93 -12.43 24.56
N SER A 107 -13.87 -12.73 23.27
CA SER A 107 -12.87 -12.18 22.36
C SER A 107 -13.47 -11.83 20.99
N PHE A 108 -12.72 -11.05 20.22
CA PHE A 108 -12.94 -10.83 18.80
C PHE A 108 -11.79 -11.42 18.00
N ALA A 109 -12.10 -12.21 16.98
CA ALA A 109 -11.18 -12.57 15.92
C ALA A 109 -11.33 -11.56 14.79
N VAL A 110 -10.20 -11.07 14.27
CA VAL A 110 -10.14 -10.15 13.13
C VAL A 110 -9.29 -10.80 12.04
N ASP A 111 -9.88 -10.95 10.86
CA ASP A 111 -9.23 -11.46 9.67
C ASP A 111 -9.23 -10.36 8.61
N ALA A 112 -8.06 -10.00 8.11
CA ALA A 112 -7.89 -9.03 7.03
C ALA A 112 -7.35 -9.74 5.79
N MET A 113 -8.12 -9.69 4.71
CA MET A 113 -7.83 -10.40 3.45
C MET A 113 -8.07 -9.49 2.26
N ALA A 114 -7.12 -9.44 1.35
CA ALA A 114 -7.32 -8.80 0.06
C ALA A 114 -8.23 -9.65 -0.82
N MET A 115 -9.09 -9.01 -1.60
CA MET A 115 -9.97 -9.73 -2.55
C MET A 115 -9.30 -9.96 -3.90
N ASP A 116 -8.35 -9.12 -4.30
CA ASP A 116 -7.61 -9.24 -5.55
C ASP A 116 -6.16 -9.67 -5.31
N GLU A 117 -5.57 -10.35 -6.31
CA GLU A 117 -4.23 -10.91 -6.21
C GLU A 117 -3.14 -9.83 -6.10
N ALA A 118 -3.34 -8.69 -6.78
CA ALA A 118 -2.40 -7.59 -6.74
C ALA A 118 -2.31 -6.99 -5.33
N THR A 119 -3.46 -6.75 -4.69
CA THR A 119 -3.55 -6.27 -3.30
C THR A 119 -3.04 -7.34 -2.32
N ALA A 120 -3.37 -8.62 -2.54
CA ALA A 120 -2.90 -9.72 -1.70
C ALA A 120 -1.37 -9.85 -1.68
N SER A 121 -0.71 -9.63 -2.81
CA SER A 121 0.76 -9.64 -2.90
C SER A 121 1.42 -8.49 -2.15
N GLU A 122 0.75 -7.33 -2.09
CA GLU A 122 1.25 -6.12 -1.44
C GLU A 122 1.01 -6.10 0.08
N ILE A 123 -0.20 -6.51 0.52
CA ILE A 123 -0.64 -6.32 1.91
C ILE A 123 -0.35 -7.54 2.78
N ARG A 124 -0.38 -8.74 2.20
CA ARG A 124 -0.35 -10.04 2.88
C ARG A 124 -1.53 -10.19 3.86
N ASN A 125 -2.30 -11.24 3.68
CA ASN A 125 -3.40 -11.56 4.58
C ASN A 125 -2.88 -11.77 6.00
N PHE A 126 -3.62 -11.26 7.00
CA PHE A 126 -3.25 -11.40 8.40
C PHE A 126 -4.47 -11.53 9.29
N SER A 127 -4.28 -12.12 10.45
CA SER A 127 -5.32 -12.25 11.47
C SER A 127 -4.77 -12.02 12.87
N PHE A 128 -5.66 -11.64 13.77
CA PHE A 128 -5.35 -11.50 15.18
C PHE A 128 -6.61 -11.60 16.05
N THR A 129 -6.40 -11.84 17.34
CA THR A 129 -7.47 -11.86 18.33
C THR A 129 -7.28 -10.73 19.34
N LEU A 130 -8.40 -10.18 19.81
CA LEU A 130 -8.45 -9.17 20.86
C LEU A 130 -9.42 -9.60 21.97
N PRO A 131 -9.07 -9.43 23.26
CA PRO A 131 -10.02 -9.67 24.33
C PRO A 131 -11.11 -8.60 24.31
N LEU A 132 -12.33 -9.01 24.60
CA LEU A 132 -13.47 -8.12 24.79
C LEU A 132 -13.27 -7.30 26.05
N LYS A 133 -13.18 -5.98 25.94
CA LYS A 133 -13.12 -5.07 27.08
C LYS A 133 -14.52 -4.68 27.55
N LYS A 134 -14.64 -4.21 28.81
CA LYS A 134 -15.91 -3.67 29.36
C LYS A 134 -16.51 -2.59 28.43
N ASN A 135 -15.69 -1.71 27.88
CA ASN A 135 -16.10 -0.79 26.84
C ASN A 135 -15.81 -1.41 25.46
N THR A 136 -16.83 -1.93 24.83
CA THR A 136 -16.77 -2.59 23.52
C THR A 136 -16.34 -1.62 22.41
N ALA A 137 -16.75 -0.35 22.47
CA ALA A 137 -16.36 0.66 21.49
C ALA A 137 -14.83 0.86 21.47
N THR A 138 -14.19 0.84 22.64
CA THR A 138 -12.72 0.89 22.73
C THR A 138 -12.06 -0.32 22.07
N THR A 139 -12.68 -1.50 22.18
CA THR A 139 -12.14 -2.71 21.52
C THR A 139 -12.19 -2.59 20.01
N TYR A 140 -13.30 -2.10 19.45
CA TYR A 140 -13.40 -1.84 18.00
C TYR A 140 -12.38 -0.82 17.53
N ALA A 141 -12.26 0.33 18.22
CA ALA A 141 -11.28 1.35 17.87
C ALA A 141 -9.83 0.84 17.91
N ASN A 142 -9.48 0.03 18.91
CA ASN A 142 -8.17 -0.59 19.00
C ASN A 142 -7.92 -1.60 17.88
N ALA A 143 -8.97 -2.33 17.45
CA ALA A 143 -8.87 -3.24 16.32
C ALA A 143 -8.59 -2.47 15.01
N VAL A 144 -9.30 -1.37 14.75
CA VAL A 144 -9.04 -0.49 13.60
C VAL A 144 -7.59 0.00 13.62
N LYS A 145 -7.12 0.56 14.74
CA LYS A 145 -5.73 1.02 14.88
C LYS A 145 -4.72 -0.08 14.59
N LYS A 146 -4.98 -1.31 15.04
CA LYS A 146 -4.09 -2.45 14.81
C LYS A 146 -4.04 -2.86 13.34
N VAL A 147 -5.19 -2.86 12.65
CA VAL A 147 -5.24 -3.12 11.20
C VAL A 147 -4.45 -2.05 10.45
N VAL A 148 -4.74 -0.78 10.70
CA VAL A 148 -4.06 0.35 10.03
C VAL A 148 -2.55 0.30 10.26
N ALA A 149 -2.12 0.11 11.51
CA ALA A 149 -0.69 0.01 11.83
C ALA A 149 -0.01 -1.16 11.10
N HIS A 150 -0.69 -2.31 10.94
CA HIS A 150 -0.16 -3.43 10.18
C HIS A 150 0.02 -3.07 8.71
N LEU A 151 -1.02 -2.50 8.08
CA LEU A 151 -0.98 -2.07 6.68
C LEU A 151 0.17 -1.07 6.44
N GLU A 152 0.29 -0.06 7.28
CA GLU A 152 1.37 0.93 7.18
C GLU A 152 2.75 0.32 7.37
N ASN A 153 2.92 -0.64 8.29
CA ASN A 153 4.20 -1.29 8.51
C ASN A 153 4.61 -2.18 7.32
N VAL A 154 3.67 -2.91 6.72
CA VAL A 154 3.92 -3.69 5.50
C VAL A 154 4.30 -2.75 4.36
N TRP A 155 3.49 -1.71 4.14
CA TRP A 155 3.76 -0.74 3.08
C TRP A 155 5.09 0.01 3.26
N LYS A 156 5.41 0.44 4.50
CA LYS A 156 6.71 1.07 4.80
C LYS A 156 7.86 0.15 4.44
N ARG A 157 7.80 -1.11 4.84
CA ARG A 157 8.85 -2.10 4.55
C ARG A 157 9.06 -2.27 3.05
N ASP A 158 7.99 -2.29 2.25
CA ASP A 158 8.07 -2.52 0.81
C ASP A 158 8.41 -1.24 0.02
N GLN A 159 8.08 -0.07 0.56
CA GLN A 159 8.28 1.22 -0.12
C GLN A 159 9.46 2.04 0.42
N MET A 160 9.99 1.70 1.59
CA MET A 160 11.19 2.37 2.11
C MET A 160 12.42 1.95 1.31
N VAL A 161 13.10 2.94 0.77
CA VAL A 161 14.44 2.76 0.21
C VAL A 161 15.44 2.77 1.37
N GLN A 162 16.12 1.65 1.59
CA GLN A 162 17.20 1.55 2.56
C GLN A 162 18.54 1.67 1.83
N PHE A 163 19.36 2.63 2.22
CA PHE A 163 20.70 2.85 1.65
C PHE A 163 21.82 2.23 2.50
N ASN A 164 21.48 1.22 3.33
CA ASN A 164 22.48 0.56 4.20
C ASN A 164 23.57 -0.18 3.39
N GLU A 165 23.20 -0.66 2.19
CA GLU A 165 24.14 -1.28 1.26
C GLU A 165 23.92 -0.64 -0.12
N VAL A 166 24.92 0.13 -0.53
CA VAL A 166 24.91 0.80 -1.83
C VAL A 166 25.83 0.02 -2.78
N THR A 167 25.26 -0.49 -3.86
CA THR A 167 26.02 -1.23 -4.88
C THR A 167 26.47 -0.29 -5.98
N PRO A 168 27.77 -0.28 -6.36
CA PRO A 168 28.23 0.47 -7.51
C PRO A 168 27.91 -0.28 -8.81
N LEU A 169 27.43 0.45 -9.82
CA LEU A 169 27.19 -0.05 -11.17
C LEU A 169 27.88 0.88 -12.17
N VAL A 170 28.76 0.33 -12.99
CA VAL A 170 29.34 1.08 -14.11
C VAL A 170 28.39 1.02 -15.30
N ALA A 171 27.95 2.19 -15.76
CA ALA A 171 27.06 2.34 -16.90
C ALA A 171 27.73 3.14 -18.01
N MET A 172 27.59 2.66 -19.26
CA MET A 172 28.01 3.38 -20.46
C MET A 172 26.78 4.02 -21.09
N VAL A 173 26.77 5.34 -21.15
CA VAL A 173 25.60 6.12 -21.60
C VAL A 173 25.93 6.82 -22.90
N PRO A 174 25.30 6.46 -24.03
CA PRO A 174 25.49 7.17 -25.30
C PRO A 174 24.88 8.57 -25.20
N VAL A 175 25.68 9.57 -25.43
CA VAL A 175 25.31 11.00 -25.36
C VAL A 175 26.03 11.79 -26.45
N SER A 176 25.25 12.34 -27.35
CA SER A 176 25.78 13.14 -28.47
C SER A 176 25.81 14.64 -28.19
N THR A 177 25.05 15.13 -27.22
CA THR A 177 24.96 16.56 -26.90
C THR A 177 24.82 16.80 -25.40
N VAL A 178 25.25 17.95 -24.91
CA VAL A 178 25.08 18.39 -23.53
C VAL A 178 23.58 18.43 -23.13
N LYS A 179 22.70 18.78 -24.06
CA LYS A 179 21.26 18.82 -23.83
C LYS A 179 20.70 17.42 -23.51
N GLN A 180 21.16 16.40 -24.25
CA GLN A 180 20.79 15.00 -23.94
C GLN A 180 21.28 14.59 -22.58
N TRP A 181 22.51 14.94 -22.20
CA TRP A 181 23.02 14.67 -20.87
C TRP A 181 22.16 15.29 -19.77
N THR A 182 21.77 16.56 -19.89
CA THR A 182 20.90 17.23 -18.93
C THR A 182 19.55 16.52 -18.76
N VAL A 183 18.98 15.99 -19.85
CA VAL A 183 17.73 15.21 -19.79
C VAL A 183 17.95 13.89 -19.03
N ILE A 184 19.06 13.19 -19.31
CA ILE A 184 19.41 11.95 -18.62
C ILE A 184 19.63 12.20 -17.12
N GLN A 185 20.38 13.22 -16.76
CA GLN A 185 20.59 13.62 -15.36
C GLN A 185 19.27 13.83 -14.63
N LYS A 186 18.35 14.62 -15.20
CA LYS A 186 17.01 14.85 -14.61
C LYS A 186 16.20 13.56 -14.43
N ARG A 187 16.40 12.56 -15.30
CA ARG A 187 15.74 11.26 -15.18
C ARG A 187 16.40 10.41 -14.11
N LEU A 188 17.73 10.35 -14.04
CA LEU A 188 18.48 9.66 -12.99
C LEU A 188 18.14 10.23 -11.61
N ASP A 189 18.07 11.55 -11.47
CA ASP A 189 17.71 12.23 -10.24
C ASP A 189 16.30 11.88 -9.72
N ARG A 190 15.41 11.46 -10.61
CA ARG A 190 14.05 11.02 -10.27
C ARG A 190 13.96 9.54 -9.92
N ILE A 191 15.04 8.76 -10.08
CA ILE A 191 15.03 7.33 -9.67
C ILE A 191 15.33 7.23 -8.18
N PRO A 192 14.38 6.81 -7.35
CA PRO A 192 14.56 6.79 -5.89
C PRO A 192 15.67 5.87 -5.41
N LEU A 193 15.97 4.81 -6.18
CA LEU A 193 17.00 3.82 -5.85
C LEU A 193 18.41 4.33 -6.03
N ILE A 194 18.64 5.35 -6.85
CA ILE A 194 19.96 5.92 -7.08
C ILE A 194 20.27 6.92 -5.98
N SER A 195 21.30 6.63 -5.18
CA SER A 195 21.78 7.52 -4.13
C SER A 195 22.65 8.64 -4.69
N SER A 196 23.55 8.28 -5.61
CA SER A 196 24.45 9.21 -6.28
C SER A 196 24.98 8.62 -7.58
N TYR A 197 25.58 9.46 -8.41
CA TYR A 197 26.35 8.99 -9.58
C TYR A 197 27.54 9.90 -9.83
N ASN A 198 28.61 9.30 -10.34
CA ASN A 198 29.84 10.00 -10.67
C ASN A 198 30.20 9.79 -12.13
N LEU A 199 30.52 10.88 -12.84
CA LEU A 199 31.09 10.82 -14.17
C LEU A 199 32.55 10.40 -14.06
N GLN A 200 32.90 9.24 -14.61
CA GLN A 200 34.26 8.69 -14.61
C GLN A 200 35.05 9.13 -15.85
N ALA A 201 34.42 9.07 -17.01
CA ALA A 201 35.05 9.44 -18.27
C ALA A 201 34.02 9.95 -19.27
N ALA A 202 34.45 10.88 -20.11
CA ALA A 202 33.70 11.35 -21.28
C ALA A 202 34.56 11.09 -22.51
N ARG A 203 34.08 10.27 -23.45
CA ARG A 203 34.70 10.02 -24.76
C ARG A 203 33.70 10.39 -25.85
N ALA A 204 34.15 10.54 -27.09
CA ALA A 204 33.30 10.96 -28.20
C ALA A 204 32.02 10.12 -28.28
N GLY A 205 30.87 10.73 -27.90
CA GLY A 205 29.55 10.13 -27.97
C GLY A 205 29.15 9.18 -26.82
N VAL A 206 30.01 8.94 -25.80
CA VAL A 206 29.72 8.05 -24.69
C VAL A 206 30.24 8.61 -23.37
N LEU A 207 29.41 8.61 -22.35
CA LEU A 207 29.79 8.90 -20.97
C LEU A 207 29.85 7.60 -20.16
N GLN A 208 30.91 7.44 -19.39
CA GLN A 208 31.04 6.37 -18.39
C GLN A 208 30.66 6.92 -17.02
N LEU A 209 29.64 6.35 -16.42
CA LEU A 209 29.12 6.72 -15.10
C LEU A 209 29.29 5.57 -14.12
N THR A 210 29.62 5.88 -12.88
CA THR A 210 29.39 4.95 -11.76
C THR A 210 28.13 5.39 -11.04
N LEU A 211 27.10 4.57 -11.10
CA LEU A 211 25.86 4.73 -10.36
C LEU A 211 25.97 4.01 -9.03
N PHE A 212 25.61 4.67 -7.95
CA PHE A 212 25.49 4.05 -6.63
C PHE A 212 24.02 3.89 -6.32
N PHE A 213 23.56 2.64 -6.17
CA PHE A 213 22.14 2.36 -5.98
C PHE A 213 21.88 1.40 -4.82
N ALA A 214 20.71 1.55 -4.22
CA ALA A 214 20.19 0.68 -3.18
C ALA A 214 19.41 -0.49 -3.80
N GLU A 215 19.30 -1.59 -3.04
CA GLU A 215 18.57 -2.79 -3.40
C GLU A 215 19.27 -3.61 -4.53
N ASN A 216 18.49 -4.34 -5.36
CA ASN A 216 19.03 -5.22 -6.40
C ASN A 216 18.94 -4.62 -7.80
N LEU A 217 19.72 -5.20 -8.73
CA LEU A 217 19.82 -4.74 -10.11
C LEU A 217 18.49 -4.85 -10.89
N ASP A 218 17.72 -5.91 -10.66
CA ASP A 218 16.43 -6.12 -11.36
C ASP A 218 15.43 -5.00 -11.04
N ARG A 219 15.42 -4.56 -9.79
CA ARG A 219 14.56 -3.48 -9.33
C ARG A 219 15.01 -2.13 -9.90
N LEU A 220 16.32 -1.90 -9.98
CA LEU A 220 16.88 -0.73 -10.65
C LEU A 220 16.48 -0.70 -12.14
N GLN A 221 16.62 -1.82 -12.85
CA GLN A 221 16.26 -1.94 -14.26
C GLN A 221 14.78 -1.64 -14.50
N LYS A 222 13.88 -2.17 -13.67
CA LYS A 222 12.44 -1.87 -13.74
C LYS A 222 12.16 -0.37 -13.57
N GLU A 223 12.80 0.28 -12.60
CA GLU A 223 12.64 1.72 -12.38
C GLU A 223 13.24 2.57 -13.52
N MET A 224 14.35 2.16 -14.09
CA MET A 224 14.95 2.81 -15.25
C MET A 224 14.06 2.68 -16.50
N THR A 225 13.50 1.49 -16.75
CA THR A 225 12.60 1.24 -17.88
C THR A 225 11.35 2.08 -17.81
N LYS A 226 10.74 2.22 -16.63
CA LYS A 226 9.56 3.08 -16.41
C LYS A 226 9.83 4.54 -16.80
N ARG A 227 11.08 4.99 -16.76
CA ARG A 227 11.48 6.37 -17.05
C ARG A 227 12.16 6.52 -18.41
N MET A 228 12.00 5.51 -19.28
CA MET A 228 12.60 5.48 -20.62
C MET A 228 14.14 5.64 -20.63
N LEU A 229 14.80 5.11 -19.61
CA LEU A 229 16.24 4.88 -19.58
C LEU A 229 16.45 3.38 -19.86
N LYS A 230 16.88 3.06 -21.09
CA LYS A 230 17.23 1.69 -21.50
C LYS A 230 18.73 1.48 -21.44
#